data_f017854d7254f180ad94577d6e533c80
#
_entry.id   f017854d7254f180ad94577d6e533c80
#
_cell.length_a   1.000
_cell.length_b   1.000
_cell.length_c   1.000
_cell.angle_alpha   90.00
_cell.angle_beta   90.00
_cell.angle_gamma   90.00
#
_symmetry.space_group_name_H-M   'P 1'
#
loop_
_entity.id
_entity.type
_entity.pdbx_description
1 polymer ?
#
loop_
_entity_poly.entity_id
_entity_poly.type
_entity_poly.pdbx_seq_one_letter_code
_entity_poly.pdbx_strand_id
1 'polypeptide(L)'
;RNRPELGLYNGDVGICLPDPTGAPAVAFDAGGALRWQPVRQMPAHEDAFAITVHKSQGSEFDTVALVPAPAGHGLNTRELLYTGATRARSALVVWAGADAIEDGATRRTERHGRLADRIASGRPGGRGTEVRG
;
A
#
# COMPACT_ATOMS: atom_id res chain seq x y z
N ARG A 1 12.31 -5.32 -3.41
CA ARG A 1 13.05 -6.02 -2.33
C ARG A 1 13.78 -4.99 -1.50
N ASN A 2 13.78 -5.18 -0.18
CA ASN A 2 14.55 -4.33 0.73
C ASN A 2 16.04 -4.34 0.36
N ARG A 3 16.66 -3.18 0.38
CA ARG A 3 18.11 -2.96 0.17
C ARG A 3 18.64 -2.12 1.32
N PRO A 4 18.84 -2.75 2.51
CA PRO A 4 19.29 -2.05 3.71
C PRO A 4 20.63 -1.34 3.50
N GLU A 5 21.51 -1.87 2.66
CA GLU A 5 22.79 -1.27 2.28
C GLU A 5 22.64 0.06 1.54
N LEU A 6 21.51 0.27 0.87
CA LEU A 6 21.14 1.54 0.23
C LEU A 6 20.16 2.35 1.11
N GLY A 7 19.77 1.82 2.27
CA GLY A 7 18.73 2.39 3.11
C GLY A 7 17.35 2.43 2.43
N LEU A 8 17.09 1.56 1.44
CA LEU A 8 15.84 1.50 0.69
C LEU A 8 15.02 0.29 1.13
N TYR A 9 13.73 0.53 1.36
CA TYR A 9 12.78 -0.45 1.82
C TYR A 9 11.59 -0.58 0.87
N ASN A 10 10.88 -1.69 0.94
CA ASN A 10 9.66 -1.87 0.16
C ASN A 10 8.61 -0.82 0.56
N GLY A 11 8.13 -0.08 -0.42
CA GLY A 11 7.17 1.00 -0.22
C GLY A 11 7.79 2.39 -0.22
N ASP A 12 9.13 2.51 -0.19
CA ASP A 12 9.76 3.81 -0.37
C ASP A 12 9.43 4.38 -1.75
N VAL A 13 9.04 5.64 -1.77
CA VAL A 13 8.73 6.39 -3.00
C VAL A 13 9.78 7.46 -3.18
N GLY A 14 10.34 7.53 -4.38
CA GLY A 14 11.31 8.55 -4.76
C GLY A 14 10.90 9.27 -6.05
N ILE A 15 11.44 10.45 -6.24
CA ILE A 15 11.20 11.27 -7.43
C ILE A 15 12.46 11.30 -8.27
N CYS A 16 12.34 11.01 -9.57
CA CYS A 16 13.45 11.08 -10.51
C CYS A 16 13.72 12.53 -10.88
N LEU A 17 14.87 13.05 -10.48
CA LEU A 17 15.31 14.43 -10.69
C LEU A 17 16.83 14.45 -10.98
N PRO A 18 17.37 15.52 -11.63
CA PRO A 18 18.81 15.76 -11.60
C PRO A 18 19.27 16.00 -10.15
N ASP A 19 20.36 15.39 -9.75
CA ASP A 19 21.00 15.68 -8.48
C ASP A 19 21.68 17.09 -8.49
N PRO A 20 22.25 17.57 -7.39
CA PRO A 20 22.93 18.87 -7.35
C PRO A 20 24.09 19.02 -8.33
N THR A 21 24.60 17.92 -8.90
CA THR A 21 25.64 17.94 -9.94
C THR A 21 25.08 17.90 -11.36
N GLY A 22 23.75 17.76 -11.49
CA GLY A 22 23.03 17.62 -12.76
C GLY A 22 22.95 16.19 -13.29
N ALA A 23 23.40 15.19 -12.54
CA ALA A 23 23.31 13.79 -12.94
C ALA A 23 21.93 13.19 -12.63
N PRO A 24 21.42 12.26 -13.47
CA PRO A 24 20.14 11.58 -13.22
C PRO A 24 20.16 10.78 -11.92
N ALA A 25 19.29 11.10 -10.99
CA ALA A 25 19.18 10.45 -9.70
C ALA A 25 17.72 10.37 -9.23
N VAL A 26 17.48 9.57 -8.21
CA VAL A 26 16.19 9.49 -7.50
C VAL A 26 16.36 10.12 -6.12
N ALA A 27 15.55 11.12 -5.84
CA ALA A 27 15.50 11.78 -4.55
C ALA A 27 14.48 11.08 -3.64
N PHE A 28 14.90 10.70 -2.45
CA PHE A 28 14.05 10.16 -1.39
C PHE A 28 14.02 11.13 -0.20
N ASP A 29 12.85 11.28 0.42
CA ASP A 29 12.75 11.99 1.69
C ASP A 29 13.36 11.13 2.81
N ALA A 30 14.30 11.71 3.52
CA ALA A 30 14.99 11.10 4.65
C ALA A 30 14.79 11.93 5.94
N GLY A 31 13.52 12.25 6.24
CA GLY A 31 13.16 13.01 7.45
C GLY A 31 13.50 14.49 7.34
N GLY A 32 13.18 15.11 6.21
CA GLY A 32 13.42 16.54 5.93
C GLY A 32 14.72 16.84 5.21
N ALA A 33 15.54 15.82 4.95
CA ALA A 33 16.69 15.89 4.07
C ALA A 33 16.46 15.03 2.82
N LEU A 34 17.03 15.42 1.68
CA LEU A 34 16.95 14.61 0.47
C LEU A 34 18.16 13.65 0.42
N ARG A 35 17.84 12.38 0.26
CA ARG A 35 18.85 11.37 -0.06
C ARG A 35 18.79 11.06 -1.55
N TRP A 36 19.92 11.19 -2.20
CA TRP A 36 20.07 11.00 -3.63
C TRP A 36 20.64 9.62 -3.94
N GLN A 37 19.98 8.89 -4.84
CA GLN A 37 20.44 7.60 -5.31
C GLN A 37 20.59 7.64 -6.83
N PRO A 38 21.79 7.39 -7.37
CA PRO A 38 21.97 7.35 -8.82
C PRO A 38 21.04 6.34 -9.49
N VAL A 39 20.40 6.73 -10.60
CA VAL A 39 19.42 5.85 -11.31
C VAL A 39 20.03 4.49 -11.66
N ARG A 40 21.31 4.46 -12.06
CA ARG A 40 22.02 3.21 -12.41
C ARG A 40 22.19 2.22 -11.25
N GLN A 41 22.02 2.68 -10.01
CA GLN A 41 22.18 1.88 -8.78
C GLN A 41 20.80 1.54 -8.15
N MET A 42 19.73 1.97 -8.79
CA MET A 42 18.38 1.66 -8.29
C MET A 42 18.10 0.16 -8.37
N PRO A 43 17.54 -0.44 -7.31
CA PRO A 43 17.02 -1.80 -7.39
C PRO A 43 15.84 -1.87 -8.35
N ALA A 44 15.34 -3.09 -8.61
CA ALA A 44 14.08 -3.28 -9.33
C ALA A 44 12.96 -2.47 -8.65
N HIS A 45 12.28 -1.64 -9.41
CA HIS A 45 11.25 -0.71 -8.96
C HIS A 45 10.08 -0.69 -9.97
N GLU A 46 8.99 -0.07 -9.56
CA GLU A 46 7.80 0.15 -10.37
C GLU A 46 7.54 1.67 -10.43
N ASP A 47 6.90 2.13 -11.50
CA ASP A 47 6.43 3.50 -11.58
C ASP A 47 5.33 3.74 -10.54
N ALA A 48 5.40 4.85 -9.80
CA ALA A 48 4.52 5.17 -8.70
C ALA A 48 3.72 6.47 -8.98
N PHE A 49 3.03 6.54 -10.12
CA PHE A 49 2.07 7.63 -10.40
C PHE A 49 0.84 7.55 -9.49
N ALA A 50 0.48 6.33 -9.08
CA ALA A 50 -0.53 6.04 -8.08
C ALA A 50 -0.15 4.75 -7.35
N ILE A 51 -0.60 4.62 -6.11
CA ILE A 51 -0.40 3.40 -5.30
C ILE A 51 -1.75 2.82 -4.91
N THR A 52 -1.81 1.51 -4.72
CA THR A 52 -3.04 0.90 -4.21
C THR A 52 -3.24 1.24 -2.74
N VAL A 53 -4.51 1.26 -2.30
CA VAL A 53 -4.84 1.47 -0.88
C VAL A 53 -4.13 0.46 0.03
N HIS A 54 -3.95 -0.79 -0.43
CA HIS A 54 -3.21 -1.79 0.35
C HIS A 54 -1.73 -1.46 0.50
N LYS A 55 -1.09 -0.97 -0.56
CA LYS A 55 0.33 -0.53 -0.49
C LYS A 55 0.52 0.73 0.36
N SER A 56 -0.53 1.55 0.54
CA SER A 56 -0.49 2.75 1.38
C SER A 56 -0.69 2.47 2.87
N GLN A 57 -0.98 1.23 3.27
CA GLN A 57 -1.15 0.88 4.68
C GLN A 57 0.12 1.16 5.47
N GLY A 58 -0.04 1.82 6.61
CA GLY A 58 1.09 2.27 7.44
C GLY A 58 1.69 3.62 7.04
N SER A 59 1.29 4.19 5.90
CA SER A 59 1.70 5.52 5.46
C SER A 59 0.56 6.53 5.61
N GLU A 60 0.90 7.81 5.74
CA GLU A 60 -0.03 8.93 5.75
C GLU A 60 0.51 10.04 4.86
N PHE A 61 -0.40 10.81 4.25
CA PHE A 61 -0.10 11.88 3.30
C PHE A 61 -0.89 13.13 3.67
N ASP A 62 -0.36 14.31 3.43
CA ASP A 62 -1.08 15.54 3.70
C ASP A 62 -2.35 15.64 2.85
N THR A 63 -2.25 15.29 1.59
CA THR A 63 -3.39 15.25 0.66
C THR A 63 -3.47 13.90 -0.02
N VAL A 64 -4.66 13.33 -0.10
CA VAL A 64 -4.94 12.08 -0.80
C VAL A 64 -5.98 12.32 -1.89
N ALA A 65 -5.67 11.90 -3.11
CA ALA A 65 -6.65 11.70 -4.17
C ALA A 65 -7.04 10.22 -4.20
N LEU A 66 -8.25 9.90 -3.78
CA LEU A 66 -8.77 8.54 -3.75
C LEU A 66 -9.63 8.27 -4.99
N VAL A 67 -9.26 7.24 -5.74
CA VAL A 67 -10.00 6.76 -6.91
C VAL A 67 -10.56 5.37 -6.58
N PRO A 68 -11.81 5.25 -6.14
CA PRO A 68 -12.44 3.97 -5.88
C PRO A 68 -12.61 3.14 -7.14
N ALA A 69 -12.76 1.84 -6.98
CA ALA A 69 -13.19 0.98 -8.07
C ALA A 69 -14.64 1.33 -8.49
N PRO A 70 -15.04 1.03 -9.74
CA PRO A 70 -16.42 1.26 -10.18
C PRO A 70 -17.45 0.53 -9.32
N ALA A 71 -18.68 1.02 -9.33
CA ALA A 71 -19.81 0.34 -8.70
C ALA A 71 -19.93 -1.11 -9.18
N GLY A 72 -20.25 -2.04 -8.28
CA GLY A 72 -20.31 -3.47 -8.56
C GLY A 72 -18.97 -4.20 -8.55
N HIS A 73 -17.84 -3.51 -8.51
CA HIS A 73 -16.54 -4.15 -8.46
C HIS A 73 -16.24 -4.72 -7.07
N GLY A 74 -15.76 -5.96 -7.00
CA GLY A 74 -15.54 -6.67 -5.73
C GLY A 74 -14.54 -6.01 -4.75
N LEU A 75 -13.66 -5.15 -5.24
CA LEU A 75 -12.74 -4.37 -4.40
C LEU A 75 -13.37 -3.09 -3.87
N ASN A 76 -14.53 -2.66 -4.38
CA ASN A 76 -15.19 -1.44 -3.91
C ASN A 76 -15.94 -1.75 -2.60
N THR A 77 -15.24 -1.71 -1.48
CA THR A 77 -15.78 -2.05 -0.16
C THR A 77 -15.60 -0.91 0.83
N ARG A 78 -16.48 -0.86 1.82
CA ARG A 78 -16.45 0.15 2.87
C ARG A 78 -15.11 0.20 3.59
N GLU A 79 -14.53 -0.96 3.87
CA GLU A 79 -13.24 -1.07 4.55
C GLU A 79 -12.11 -0.48 3.70
N LEU A 80 -12.15 -0.70 2.37
CA LEU A 80 -11.13 -0.15 1.49
C LEU A 80 -11.27 1.37 1.32
N LEU A 81 -12.50 1.86 1.14
CA LEU A 81 -12.77 3.30 1.10
C LEU A 81 -12.32 4.00 2.39
N TYR A 82 -12.67 3.43 3.54
CA TYR A 82 -12.26 3.95 4.84
C TYR A 82 -10.73 3.95 4.99
N THR A 83 -10.07 2.84 4.64
CA THR A 83 -8.61 2.73 4.71
C THR A 83 -7.93 3.78 3.83
N GLY A 84 -8.41 3.98 2.61
CA GLY A 84 -7.88 5.00 1.70
C GLY A 84 -8.11 6.43 2.21
N ALA A 85 -9.32 6.73 2.68
CA ALA A 85 -9.68 8.04 3.21
C ALA A 85 -8.84 8.42 4.44
N THR A 86 -8.61 7.46 5.34
CA THR A 86 -7.82 7.69 6.57
C THR A 86 -6.31 7.82 6.32
N ARG A 87 -5.85 7.73 5.09
CA ARG A 87 -4.45 8.07 4.73
C ARG A 87 -4.23 9.58 4.61
N ALA A 88 -5.30 10.38 4.50
CA ALA A 88 -5.22 11.84 4.42
C ALA A 88 -5.11 12.47 5.81
N ARG A 89 -4.12 13.35 6.00
CA ARG A 89 -3.97 14.16 7.21
C ARG A 89 -4.78 15.46 7.14
N SER A 90 -4.77 16.12 5.98
CA SER A 90 -5.30 17.46 5.83
C SER A 90 -6.42 17.56 4.81
N ALA A 91 -6.30 16.87 3.67
CA ALA A 91 -7.26 16.97 2.59
C ALA A 91 -7.47 15.63 1.89
N LEU A 92 -8.74 15.33 1.57
CA LEU A 92 -9.16 14.18 0.79
C LEU A 92 -9.96 14.64 -0.41
N VAL A 93 -9.55 14.22 -1.59
CA VAL A 93 -10.32 14.36 -2.83
C VAL A 93 -10.75 12.98 -3.28
N VAL A 94 -12.05 12.76 -3.47
CA VAL A 94 -12.57 11.49 -4.00
C VAL A 94 -12.98 11.69 -5.45
N TRP A 95 -12.34 10.95 -6.34
CA TRP A 95 -12.63 10.99 -7.76
C TRP A 95 -13.44 9.76 -8.16
N ALA A 96 -14.76 9.87 -8.07
CA ALA A 96 -15.70 8.80 -8.37
C ALA A 96 -17.09 9.33 -8.69
N GLY A 97 -17.90 8.54 -9.40
CA GLY A 97 -19.33 8.74 -9.47
C GLY A 97 -20.01 8.47 -8.13
N ALA A 98 -21.17 9.07 -7.91
CA ALA A 98 -21.96 8.89 -6.69
C ALA A 98 -22.32 7.39 -6.46
N ASP A 99 -22.64 6.68 -7.54
CA ASP A 99 -22.96 5.26 -7.55
C ASP A 99 -21.81 4.38 -7.02
N ALA A 100 -20.56 4.71 -7.37
CA ALA A 100 -19.40 3.99 -6.87
C ALA A 100 -19.16 4.24 -5.37
N ILE A 101 -19.44 5.46 -4.90
CA ILE A 101 -19.32 5.80 -3.47
C ILE A 101 -20.41 5.07 -2.66
N GLU A 102 -21.67 5.10 -3.12
CA GLU A 102 -22.78 4.42 -2.46
C GLU A 102 -22.58 2.91 -2.40
N ASP A 103 -22.21 2.29 -3.53
CA ASP A 103 -21.91 0.85 -3.58
C ASP A 103 -20.79 0.48 -2.59
N GLY A 104 -19.67 1.21 -2.64
CA GLY A 104 -18.56 0.97 -1.75
C GLY A 104 -18.90 1.21 -0.28
N ALA A 105 -19.71 2.22 0.07
CA ALA A 105 -20.09 2.51 1.43
C ALA A 105 -21.01 1.42 2.04
N THR A 106 -21.80 0.74 1.22
CA THR A 106 -22.73 -0.31 1.66
C THR A 106 -22.11 -1.69 1.65
N ARG A 107 -21.20 -1.97 0.74
CA ARG A 107 -20.58 -3.28 0.57
C ARG A 107 -19.54 -3.55 1.66
N ARG A 108 -19.68 -4.67 2.34
CA ARG A 108 -18.70 -5.15 3.33
C ARG A 108 -17.75 -6.18 2.69
N THR A 109 -16.52 -6.21 3.17
CA THR A 109 -15.57 -7.25 2.79
C THR A 109 -16.02 -8.59 3.36
N GLU A 110 -16.28 -9.57 2.50
CA GLU A 110 -16.50 -10.95 2.93
C GLU A 110 -15.17 -11.54 3.37
N ARG A 111 -15.01 -11.73 4.66
CA ARG A 111 -13.83 -12.42 5.22
C ARG A 111 -14.09 -13.91 5.22
N HIS A 112 -13.64 -14.64 4.23
CA HIS A 112 -13.58 -16.11 4.26
C HIS A 112 -12.48 -16.61 5.20
N GLY A 113 -12.54 -16.19 6.47
CA GLY A 113 -11.60 -16.61 7.50
C GLY A 113 -12.01 -17.99 8.05
N ARG A 114 -11.22 -19.02 7.80
CA ARG A 114 -11.40 -20.34 8.43
C ARG A 114 -11.17 -20.34 9.94
N LEU A 115 -10.93 -19.18 10.56
CA LEU A 115 -10.63 -19.10 12.00
C LEU A 115 -11.86 -19.49 12.84
N ALA A 116 -13.04 -19.00 12.47
CA ALA A 116 -14.28 -19.35 13.15
C ALA A 116 -14.57 -20.85 13.07
N ASP A 117 -14.40 -21.45 11.87
CA ASP A 117 -14.58 -22.89 11.66
C ASP A 117 -13.55 -23.71 12.44
N ARG A 118 -12.30 -23.22 12.54
CA ARG A 118 -11.23 -23.89 13.32
C ARG A 118 -11.48 -23.82 14.82
N ILE A 119 -11.99 -22.71 15.32
CA ILE A 119 -12.37 -22.55 16.73
C ILE A 119 -13.56 -23.44 17.04
N ALA A 120 -14.59 -23.46 16.18
CA ALA A 120 -15.77 -24.29 16.35
C ALA A 120 -15.46 -25.81 16.27
N SER A 121 -14.47 -26.20 15.47
CA SER A 121 -14.05 -27.60 15.29
C SER A 121 -13.08 -28.12 16.37
N GLY A 122 -12.59 -27.27 17.27
CA GLY A 122 -11.75 -27.65 18.41
C GLY A 122 -10.42 -28.33 18.03
N ARG A 123 -9.93 -28.19 16.78
CA ARG A 123 -8.68 -28.78 16.32
C ARG A 123 -7.48 -27.88 16.64
N PRO A 124 -6.62 -28.23 17.62
CA PRO A 124 -5.33 -27.56 17.79
C PRO A 124 -4.46 -27.82 16.56
N GLY A 125 -3.82 -26.77 16.06
CA GLY A 125 -2.93 -26.85 14.90
C GLY A 125 -1.77 -27.82 15.15
N GLY A 126 -1.81 -29.00 14.56
CA GLY A 126 -0.72 -29.96 14.59
C GLY A 126 0.51 -29.36 13.90
N ARG A 127 1.55 -29.10 14.68
CA ARG A 127 2.92 -28.95 14.17
C ARG A 127 3.39 -30.35 13.79
N GLY A 128 3.39 -30.67 12.51
CA GLY A 128 4.07 -31.82 11.97
C GLY A 128 5.58 -31.56 11.92
N THR A 129 6.30 -31.84 12.98
CA THR A 129 7.74 -32.05 12.93
C THR A 129 7.95 -33.55 12.67
N GLU A 130 8.10 -33.91 11.41
CA GLU A 130 8.60 -35.25 11.05
C GLU A 130 10.11 -35.10 10.80
N VAL A 131 10.87 -35.38 11.84
CA VAL A 131 12.31 -35.68 11.76
C VAL A 131 12.42 -37.12 11.33
N ARG A 132 12.90 -37.38 10.11
CA ARG A 132 13.43 -38.69 9.72
C ARG A 132 14.95 -38.67 9.87
N GLY A 133 15.42 -39.60 10.65
CA GLY A 133 16.82 -39.95 10.84
C GLY A 133 17.49 -40.57 9.60
#